data_ab9e64af9773f4e6c8b5f9a885939171
#
_entry.id   ab9e64af9773f4e6c8b5f9a885939171
#
_cell.length_a   1.000
_cell.length_b   1.000
_cell.length_c   1.000
_cell.angle_alpha   90.00
_cell.angle_beta   90.00
_cell.angle_gamma   90.00
#
_symmetry.space_group_name_H-M   'P 1'
#
loop_
_entity.id
_entity.type
_entity.pdbx_description
1 polymer ?
#
loop_
_entity_poly.entity_id
_entity_poly.type
_entity_poly.pdbx_seq_one_letter_code
_entity_poly.pdbx_strand_id
1 'polypeptide(L)'
;MSKILKLAYGMEKSEGFNYRLAMEEASRCLLCEDAPCSKGCPAGTDPAKFIRSLRFKNVKGAAETIRENNPLGGSCAWVCPYDRMCEEECSRCGIDKPIQIGKIQRYLVEEEQDMSAKFVSAGEKIGKKVALIGAGPASLACARELALAGVDTTIFEKQAKAGGVLRYGITPTRLPDRVVDFDIELIKELGVKFEFDKEIKFEDIPKLKSEYDAVFVGVGLWDSKKVDIEGSNLKGVESAIEFLFKARTGEIKELPERVIVIGGGDVAMDCATTARQLGAEKTCICYRRTIEEAPANIEEISFVREMGIPIYTGFAPEKICGENGQVRALVAKGMKDDNEMTLKADMVVFAIGQDQVEDYKSFVAGDGVFAGGDALHGVGITVVESVHEGKEAAYQILDYIR
;
A
#
# COMPACT_ATOMS: atom_id res chain seq x y z
N MET A 1 26.17 -17.59 0.38
CA MET A 1 24.92 -17.12 -0.19
C MET A 1 24.16 -16.37 0.90
N SER A 2 23.79 -15.10 0.68
CA SER A 2 23.05 -14.29 1.65
C SER A 2 21.72 -14.96 1.99
N LYS A 3 21.24 -14.82 3.25
CA LYS A 3 19.91 -15.32 3.68
C LYS A 3 18.79 -14.81 2.78
N ILE A 4 18.94 -13.60 2.23
CA ILE A 4 17.96 -12.90 1.39
C ILE A 4 17.76 -13.58 0.03
N LEU A 5 18.81 -14.16 -0.58
CA LEU A 5 18.71 -14.90 -1.85
C LEU A 5 17.80 -16.13 -1.78
N LYS A 6 17.48 -16.61 -0.57
CA LYS A 6 16.64 -17.79 -0.31
C LYS A 6 15.36 -17.45 0.46
N LEU A 7 15.01 -16.17 0.54
CA LEU A 7 13.80 -15.74 1.24
C LEU A 7 12.57 -16.27 0.50
N ALA A 8 11.84 -17.17 1.14
CA ALA A 8 10.61 -17.71 0.55
C ALA A 8 9.49 -16.68 0.53
N TYR A 9 8.55 -16.83 -0.40
CA TYR A 9 7.38 -15.98 -0.48
C TYR A 9 6.61 -15.99 0.85
N GLY A 10 6.30 -14.80 1.35
CA GLY A 10 5.62 -14.62 2.63
C GLY A 10 6.51 -14.60 3.88
N MET A 11 7.83 -14.85 3.75
CA MET A 11 8.75 -14.59 4.85
C MET A 11 9.10 -13.11 4.96
N GLU A 12 9.12 -12.59 6.17
CA GLU A 12 9.39 -11.17 6.43
C GLU A 12 10.79 -10.76 5.97
N LYS A 13 10.89 -9.62 5.30
CA LYS A 13 12.11 -9.05 4.72
C LYS A 13 13.15 -8.70 5.80
N SER A 14 12.71 -8.18 6.94
CA SER A 14 13.59 -7.70 8.02
C SER A 14 12.99 -7.99 9.39
N GLU A 15 13.85 -8.21 10.36
CA GLU A 15 13.46 -8.24 11.76
C GLU A 15 13.12 -6.80 12.23
N GLY A 16 12.06 -6.67 13.04
CA GLY A 16 11.70 -5.43 13.72
C GLY A 16 12.71 -5.03 14.81
N PHE A 17 12.52 -3.86 15.40
CA PHE A 17 13.25 -3.51 16.61
C PHE A 17 12.73 -4.35 17.79
N ASN A 18 13.65 -4.76 18.66
CA ASN A 18 13.31 -5.17 20.01
C ASN A 18 13.28 -3.95 20.94
N TYR A 19 12.81 -4.11 22.16
CA TYR A 19 12.73 -3.02 23.17
C TYR A 19 14.02 -2.22 23.31
N ARG A 20 15.17 -2.91 23.36
CA ARG A 20 16.48 -2.24 23.50
C ARG A 20 16.80 -1.34 22.31
N LEU A 21 16.67 -1.85 21.10
CA LEU A 21 16.93 -1.08 19.87
C LEU A 21 15.96 0.08 19.71
N ALA A 22 14.66 -0.14 20.04
CA ALA A 22 13.65 0.92 20.01
C ALA A 22 13.97 2.04 21.02
N MET A 23 14.42 1.69 22.23
CA MET A 23 14.82 2.66 23.25
C MET A 23 16.11 3.40 22.89
N GLU A 24 17.11 2.71 22.33
CA GLU A 24 18.35 3.31 21.85
C GLU A 24 18.05 4.35 20.78
N GLU A 25 17.23 3.97 19.77
CA GLU A 25 16.85 4.87 18.67
C GLU A 25 15.98 6.04 19.17
N ALA A 26 14.98 5.79 20.02
CA ALA A 26 14.16 6.83 20.62
C ALA A 26 15.00 7.83 21.44
N SER A 27 16.07 7.37 22.08
CA SER A 27 16.98 8.22 22.88
C SER A 27 17.76 9.23 22.04
N ARG A 28 17.92 8.99 20.74
CA ARG A 28 18.53 9.95 19.81
C ARG A 28 17.61 11.13 19.47
N CYS A 29 16.28 11.01 19.72
CA CYS A 29 15.32 12.05 19.40
C CYS A 29 15.61 13.37 20.14
N LEU A 30 15.55 14.49 19.43
CA LEU A 30 15.82 15.83 19.97
C LEU A 30 14.65 16.38 20.81
N LEU A 31 13.48 15.73 20.80
CA LEU A 31 12.26 16.18 21.48
C LEU A 31 11.84 17.61 21.06
N CYS A 32 11.83 17.90 19.77
CA CYS A 32 11.44 19.20 19.23
C CYS A 32 10.06 19.61 19.75
N GLU A 33 9.90 20.90 20.11
CA GLU A 33 8.63 21.44 20.61
C GLU A 33 7.56 21.48 19.50
N ASP A 34 7.92 22.01 18.33
CA ASP A 34 7.09 22.06 17.13
C ASP A 34 7.62 21.06 16.11
N ALA A 35 7.43 19.78 16.40
CA ALA A 35 8.11 18.67 15.75
C ALA A 35 7.80 18.57 14.24
N PRO A 36 8.78 18.79 13.35
CA PRO A 36 8.54 18.72 11.91
C PRO A 36 8.10 17.31 11.47
N CYS A 37 8.63 16.26 12.10
CA CYS A 37 8.25 14.88 11.79
C CYS A 37 6.74 14.59 12.02
N SER A 38 6.10 15.25 13.00
CA SER A 38 4.66 15.12 13.20
C SER A 38 3.86 15.84 12.11
N LYS A 39 4.38 16.96 11.58
CA LYS A 39 3.79 17.68 10.43
C LYS A 39 4.00 16.91 9.13
N GLY A 40 5.11 16.19 9.00
CA GLY A 40 5.43 15.36 7.83
C GLY A 40 4.60 14.06 7.73
N CYS A 41 3.71 13.76 8.69
CA CYS A 41 2.83 12.61 8.61
C CYS A 41 1.44 13.02 8.07
N PRO A 42 1.04 12.59 6.86
CA PRO A 42 -0.28 12.93 6.30
C PRO A 42 -1.44 12.51 7.20
N ALA A 43 -1.36 11.33 7.82
CA ALA A 43 -2.41 10.83 8.73
C ALA A 43 -2.42 11.51 10.10
N GLY A 44 -1.43 12.36 10.41
CA GLY A 44 -1.32 13.02 11.72
C GLY A 44 -0.94 12.10 12.87
N THR A 45 -0.16 11.06 12.63
CA THR A 45 0.17 10.00 13.62
C THR A 45 0.98 10.51 14.84
N ASP A 46 1.59 11.68 14.78
CA ASP A 46 2.38 12.33 15.81
C ASP A 46 3.60 11.53 16.33
N PRO A 47 4.62 11.35 15.46
CA PRO A 47 5.87 10.69 15.84
C PRO A 47 6.54 11.27 17.08
N ALA A 48 6.52 12.59 17.26
CA ALA A 48 7.15 13.23 18.40
C ALA A 48 6.51 12.79 19.73
N LYS A 49 5.18 12.67 19.77
CA LYS A 49 4.43 12.26 20.96
C LYS A 49 4.68 10.79 21.30
N PHE A 50 4.61 9.87 20.32
CA PHE A 50 4.82 8.47 20.64
C PHE A 50 6.29 8.14 20.95
N ILE A 51 7.28 8.80 20.31
CA ILE A 51 8.70 8.63 20.65
C ILE A 51 8.99 9.16 22.05
N ARG A 52 8.42 10.33 22.41
CA ARG A 52 8.53 10.87 23.76
C ARG A 52 7.96 9.91 24.81
N SER A 53 6.77 9.36 24.58
CA SER A 53 6.15 8.36 25.44
C SER A 53 7.03 7.13 25.63
N LEU A 54 7.58 6.60 24.53
CA LEU A 54 8.51 5.46 24.57
C LEU A 54 9.76 5.78 25.40
N ARG A 55 10.38 6.95 25.23
CA ARG A 55 11.54 7.37 26.04
C ARG A 55 11.27 7.37 27.54
N PHE A 56 10.05 7.70 27.93
CA PHE A 56 9.62 7.60 29.34
C PHE A 56 9.11 6.21 29.71
N LYS A 57 9.42 5.18 28.90
CA LYS A 57 9.03 3.78 29.10
C LYS A 57 7.52 3.55 29.14
N ASN A 58 6.74 4.49 28.62
CA ASN A 58 5.30 4.35 28.46
C ASN A 58 4.97 3.78 27.07
N VAL A 59 5.23 2.48 26.87
CA VAL A 59 4.97 1.76 25.61
C VAL A 59 3.48 1.81 25.28
N LYS A 60 2.60 1.61 26.28
CA LYS A 60 1.15 1.67 26.10
C LYS A 60 0.68 3.02 25.58
N GLY A 61 1.09 4.13 26.21
CA GLY A 61 0.73 5.47 25.75
C GLY A 61 1.36 5.87 24.42
N ALA A 62 2.48 5.23 24.05
CA ALA A 62 3.05 5.39 22.71
C ALA A 62 2.18 4.71 21.65
N ALA A 63 1.75 3.47 21.87
CA ALA A 63 0.84 2.74 20.98
C ALA A 63 -0.54 3.43 20.90
N GLU A 64 -1.08 3.89 22.03
CA GLU A 64 -2.32 4.69 22.08
C GLU A 64 -2.24 5.91 21.17
N THR A 65 -1.14 6.68 21.21
CA THR A 65 -0.94 7.85 20.34
C THR A 65 -1.02 7.49 18.86
N ILE A 66 -0.47 6.34 18.45
CA ILE A 66 -0.57 5.88 17.07
C ILE A 66 -2.04 5.60 16.72
N ARG A 67 -2.75 4.85 17.56
CA ARG A 67 -4.14 4.43 17.30
C ARG A 67 -5.16 5.56 17.38
N GLU A 68 -4.94 6.54 18.24
CA GLU A 68 -5.76 7.76 18.28
C GLU A 68 -5.80 8.46 16.91
N ASN A 69 -4.69 8.46 16.18
CA ASN A 69 -4.52 9.25 14.98
C ASN A 69 -4.58 8.45 13.66
N ASN A 70 -4.17 7.17 13.69
CA ASN A 70 -4.03 6.37 12.48
C ASN A 70 -4.61 4.96 12.66
N PRO A 71 -5.78 4.66 12.05
CA PRO A 71 -6.38 3.33 12.13
C PRO A 71 -5.52 2.22 11.50
N LEU A 72 -4.71 2.57 10.50
CA LEU A 72 -3.80 1.66 9.80
C LEU A 72 -2.34 1.86 10.23
N GLY A 73 -2.14 2.22 11.52
CA GLY A 73 -0.81 2.47 12.09
C GLY A 73 0.14 1.28 11.97
N GLY A 74 -0.40 0.06 12.02
CA GLY A 74 0.35 -1.17 11.77
C GLY A 74 0.81 -1.26 10.31
N SER A 75 -0.12 -1.21 9.36
CA SER A 75 0.20 -1.27 7.93
C SER A 75 1.15 -0.14 7.52
N CYS A 76 0.93 1.09 7.97
CA CYS A 76 1.81 2.23 7.73
C CYS A 76 3.23 1.99 8.27
N ALA A 77 3.36 1.36 9.45
CA ALA A 77 4.67 1.03 10.03
C ALA A 77 5.51 0.04 9.20
N TRP A 78 4.92 -0.61 8.21
CA TRP A 78 5.60 -1.57 7.33
C TRP A 78 5.88 -1.02 5.93
N VAL A 79 5.02 -0.11 5.41
CA VAL A 79 5.07 0.23 3.98
C VAL A 79 5.15 1.71 3.66
N CYS A 80 5.13 2.61 4.66
CA CYS A 80 5.31 4.04 4.39
C CYS A 80 6.67 4.35 3.79
N PRO A 81 6.76 5.27 2.84
CA PRO A 81 8.02 5.84 2.38
C PRO A 81 8.52 6.89 3.38
N TYR A 82 9.06 6.46 4.50
CA TYR A 82 9.45 7.34 5.62
C TYR A 82 10.46 8.40 5.21
N ASP A 83 11.37 8.05 4.31
CA ASP A 83 12.42 8.89 3.73
C ASP A 83 11.89 10.07 2.90
N ARG A 84 10.60 10.11 2.62
CA ARG A 84 9.88 11.20 1.92
C ARG A 84 8.79 11.83 2.77
N MET A 85 8.72 11.48 4.05
CA MET A 85 7.66 11.89 4.98
C MET A 85 8.25 12.25 6.34
N CYS A 86 7.83 11.55 7.40
CA CYS A 86 8.20 11.89 8.77
C CYS A 86 9.71 11.81 9.06
N GLU A 87 10.45 10.91 8.40
CA GLU A 87 11.91 10.80 8.57
C GLU A 87 12.65 11.88 7.78
N GLU A 88 12.17 12.28 6.59
CA GLU A 88 12.73 13.40 5.83
C GLU A 88 12.65 14.71 6.64
N GLU A 89 11.52 14.94 7.29
CA GLU A 89 11.25 16.13 8.12
C GLU A 89 11.97 16.10 9.48
N CYS A 90 12.69 15.02 9.80
CA CYS A 90 13.33 14.89 11.09
C CYS A 90 14.48 15.89 11.25
N SER A 91 14.45 16.74 12.30
CA SER A 91 15.51 17.72 12.57
C SER A 91 16.91 17.11 12.73
N ARG A 92 17.01 15.80 12.94
CA ARG A 92 18.31 15.11 12.98
C ARG A 92 18.98 14.97 11.62
N CYS A 93 18.25 15.11 10.51
CA CYS A 93 18.85 15.09 9.17
C CYS A 93 19.99 16.10 9.01
N GLY A 94 19.91 17.22 9.73
CA GLY A 94 20.98 18.24 9.74
C GLY A 94 22.17 17.94 10.66
N ILE A 95 22.14 16.86 11.43
CA ILE A 95 23.16 16.48 12.41
C ILE A 95 23.86 15.18 12.00
N ASP A 96 23.10 14.11 11.80
CA ASP A 96 23.63 12.79 11.43
C ASP A 96 22.64 12.03 10.51
N LYS A 97 21.77 11.20 11.09
CA LYS A 97 20.72 10.44 10.39
C LYS A 97 19.37 10.71 11.05
N PRO A 98 18.27 10.74 10.30
CA PRO A 98 16.94 10.84 10.88
C PRO A 98 16.72 9.74 11.92
N ILE A 99 15.77 9.95 12.81
CA ILE A 99 15.27 8.90 13.68
C ILE A 99 14.54 7.89 12.81
N GLN A 100 14.80 6.60 12.99
CA GLN A 100 14.09 5.53 12.30
C GLN A 100 12.65 5.38 12.84
N ILE A 101 11.82 6.37 12.52
CA ILE A 101 10.47 6.55 13.06
C ILE A 101 9.59 5.35 12.70
N GLY A 102 9.66 4.88 11.45
CA GLY A 102 8.93 3.73 10.98
C GLY A 102 9.24 2.46 11.78
N LYS A 103 10.52 2.21 12.09
CA LYS A 103 10.91 1.04 12.89
C LYS A 103 10.47 1.14 14.35
N ILE A 104 10.48 2.34 14.93
CA ILE A 104 9.92 2.57 16.28
C ILE A 104 8.41 2.33 16.25
N GLN A 105 7.70 2.86 15.25
CA GLN A 105 6.26 2.65 15.09
C GLN A 105 5.94 1.15 14.94
N ARG A 106 6.70 0.43 14.09
CA ARG A 106 6.56 -1.02 13.93
C ARG A 106 6.71 -1.74 15.27
N TYR A 107 7.75 -1.47 16.03
CA TYR A 107 7.94 -2.02 17.38
C TYR A 107 6.71 -1.78 18.27
N LEU A 108 6.20 -0.55 18.28
CA LEU A 108 5.07 -0.18 19.15
C LEU A 108 3.76 -0.89 18.77
N VAL A 109 3.48 -1.06 17.48
CA VAL A 109 2.26 -1.77 17.02
C VAL A 109 2.40 -3.29 17.13
N GLU A 110 3.62 -3.83 17.10
CA GLU A 110 3.88 -5.24 17.42
C GLU A 110 3.68 -5.51 18.91
N GLU A 111 4.17 -4.66 19.82
CA GLU A 111 3.91 -4.73 21.25
C GLU A 111 2.41 -4.58 21.60
N GLU A 112 1.69 -3.74 20.85
CA GLU A 112 0.25 -3.54 21.03
C GLU A 112 -0.55 -4.84 20.86
N GLN A 113 -0.14 -5.73 19.94
CA GLN A 113 -0.83 -7.01 19.70
C GLN A 113 -0.89 -7.88 20.98
N ASP A 114 0.10 -7.75 21.85
CA ASP A 114 0.15 -8.47 23.12
C ASP A 114 -0.57 -7.73 24.26
N MET A 115 -1.01 -6.49 24.02
CA MET A 115 -1.72 -5.68 25.00
C MET A 115 -3.23 -5.92 24.91
N SER A 116 -3.86 -6.36 25.99
CA SER A 116 -5.33 -6.42 26.10
C SER A 116 -5.95 -5.02 26.29
N ALA A 117 -5.52 -4.04 25.48
CA ALA A 117 -5.91 -2.63 25.62
C ALA A 117 -6.72 -2.17 24.42
N LYS A 118 -7.85 -1.52 24.68
CA LYS A 118 -8.62 -0.78 23.67
C LYS A 118 -8.31 0.71 23.83
N PHE A 119 -7.74 1.32 22.78
CA PHE A 119 -7.35 2.73 22.82
C PHE A 119 -8.44 3.67 22.32
N VAL A 120 -9.36 3.16 21.51
CA VAL A 120 -10.47 3.94 20.93
C VAL A 120 -11.78 3.17 21.08
N SER A 121 -12.89 3.89 21.19
CA SER A 121 -14.22 3.32 21.32
C SER A 121 -15.19 4.01 20.37
N ALA A 122 -16.20 3.29 19.89
CA ALA A 122 -17.25 3.87 19.09
C ALA A 122 -18.00 4.97 19.86
N GLY A 123 -18.43 6.01 19.17
CA GLY A 123 -19.28 7.07 19.73
C GLY A 123 -20.72 6.60 19.99
N GLU A 124 -21.47 7.44 20.73
CA GLU A 124 -22.89 7.22 20.92
C GLU A 124 -23.63 7.29 19.59
N LYS A 125 -24.55 6.34 19.35
CA LYS A 125 -25.28 6.25 18.10
C LYS A 125 -26.12 7.50 17.82
N ILE A 126 -25.88 8.12 16.66
CA ILE A 126 -26.61 9.32 16.22
C ILE A 126 -27.75 9.01 15.23
N GLY A 127 -28.02 7.73 14.94
CA GLY A 127 -29.12 7.30 14.07
C GLY A 127 -28.86 7.51 12.57
N LYS A 128 -27.63 7.81 12.18
CA LYS A 128 -27.20 8.00 10.78
C LYS A 128 -26.49 6.77 10.26
N LYS A 129 -26.62 6.52 8.93
CA LYS A 129 -26.06 5.36 8.26
C LYS A 129 -25.25 5.77 7.04
N VAL A 130 -24.05 5.24 6.87
CA VAL A 130 -23.18 5.50 5.71
C VAL A 130 -22.75 4.19 5.06
N ALA A 131 -22.88 4.12 3.74
CA ALA A 131 -22.36 3.02 2.92
C ALA A 131 -20.98 3.38 2.37
N LEU A 132 -20.03 2.44 2.44
CA LEU A 132 -18.71 2.59 1.87
C LEU A 132 -18.47 1.49 0.82
N ILE A 133 -18.00 1.87 -0.36
CA ILE A 133 -17.76 0.96 -1.48
C ILE A 133 -16.25 0.69 -1.60
N GLY A 134 -15.87 -0.58 -1.43
CA GLY A 134 -14.48 -1.03 -1.32
C GLY A 134 -13.95 -0.98 0.12
N ALA A 135 -13.13 -1.94 0.50
CA ALA A 135 -12.52 -2.06 1.84
C ALA A 135 -11.01 -1.79 1.81
N GLY A 136 -10.57 -0.82 1.01
CA GLY A 136 -9.19 -0.33 0.96
C GLY A 136 -8.86 0.69 2.07
N PRO A 137 -7.61 1.20 2.12
CA PRO A 137 -7.12 2.08 3.17
C PRO A 137 -8.00 3.32 3.42
N ALA A 138 -8.45 4.00 2.37
CA ALA A 138 -9.30 5.19 2.50
C ALA A 138 -10.66 4.86 3.13
N SER A 139 -11.32 3.79 2.67
CA SER A 139 -12.60 3.35 3.24
C SER A 139 -12.47 2.90 4.69
N LEU A 140 -11.39 2.18 5.03
CA LEU A 140 -11.13 1.73 6.40
C LEU A 140 -10.93 2.92 7.34
N ALA A 141 -10.20 3.95 6.90
CA ALA A 141 -9.99 5.17 7.67
C ALA A 141 -11.30 5.97 7.80
N CYS A 142 -12.05 6.15 6.71
CA CYS A 142 -13.35 6.82 6.73
C CYS A 142 -14.33 6.11 7.67
N ALA A 143 -14.46 4.79 7.58
CA ALA A 143 -15.36 4.02 8.43
C ALA A 143 -15.01 4.14 9.92
N ARG A 144 -13.71 4.14 10.24
CA ARG A 144 -13.24 4.33 11.62
C ARG A 144 -13.66 5.71 12.16
N GLU A 145 -13.42 6.80 11.45
CA GLU A 145 -13.80 8.15 11.90
C GLU A 145 -15.32 8.29 12.06
N LEU A 146 -16.08 7.75 11.12
CA LEU A 146 -17.55 7.73 11.21
C LEU A 146 -18.05 6.91 12.42
N ALA A 147 -17.44 5.76 12.70
CA ALA A 147 -17.79 4.95 13.88
C ALA A 147 -17.47 5.66 15.19
N LEU A 148 -16.35 6.40 15.28
CA LEU A 148 -16.01 7.23 16.44
C LEU A 148 -17.03 8.36 16.64
N ALA A 149 -17.64 8.85 15.57
CA ALA A 149 -18.71 9.86 15.64
C ALA A 149 -20.11 9.26 15.87
N GLY A 150 -20.24 7.93 16.06
CA GLY A 150 -21.50 7.25 16.34
C GLY A 150 -22.36 6.96 15.11
N VAL A 151 -21.80 7.01 13.89
CA VAL A 151 -22.48 6.67 12.65
C VAL A 151 -22.45 5.17 12.42
N ASP A 152 -23.57 4.58 12.00
CA ASP A 152 -23.64 3.19 11.56
C ASP A 152 -23.02 3.06 10.17
N THR A 153 -21.89 2.34 10.07
CA THR A 153 -21.16 2.20 8.82
C THR A 153 -21.22 0.76 8.29
N THR A 154 -21.40 0.63 6.97
CA THR A 154 -21.36 -0.67 6.27
C THR A 154 -20.39 -0.54 5.08
N ILE A 155 -19.37 -1.38 5.06
CA ILE A 155 -18.42 -1.48 3.97
C ILE A 155 -18.82 -2.66 3.07
N PHE A 156 -18.99 -2.40 1.79
CA PHE A 156 -19.24 -3.40 0.75
C PHE A 156 -17.94 -3.70 0.03
N GLU A 157 -17.52 -4.96 0.02
CA GLU A 157 -16.26 -5.39 -0.58
C GLU A 157 -16.49 -6.55 -1.54
N LYS A 158 -15.99 -6.42 -2.78
CA LYS A 158 -16.11 -7.46 -3.80
C LYS A 158 -15.27 -8.71 -3.53
N GLN A 159 -14.21 -8.57 -2.75
CA GLN A 159 -13.34 -9.68 -2.36
C GLN A 159 -13.80 -10.32 -1.05
N ALA A 160 -13.31 -11.55 -0.80
CA ALA A 160 -13.62 -12.30 0.42
C ALA A 160 -13.03 -11.70 1.71
N LYS A 161 -12.09 -10.75 1.61
CA LYS A 161 -11.43 -10.11 2.75
C LYS A 161 -11.19 -8.61 2.49
N ALA A 162 -11.24 -7.83 3.56
CA ALA A 162 -10.87 -6.42 3.52
C ALA A 162 -9.35 -6.21 3.40
N GLY A 163 -8.95 -5.00 3.01
CA GLY A 163 -7.57 -4.55 2.93
C GLY A 163 -7.20 -3.91 1.59
N GLY A 164 -7.96 -4.17 0.52
CA GLY A 164 -7.67 -3.63 -0.80
C GLY A 164 -6.23 -3.94 -1.24
N VAL A 165 -5.49 -2.93 -1.70
CA VAL A 165 -4.10 -3.09 -2.14
C VAL A 165 -3.16 -3.62 -1.05
N LEU A 166 -3.43 -3.35 0.24
CA LEU A 166 -2.63 -3.89 1.34
C LEU A 166 -2.60 -5.42 1.33
N ARG A 167 -3.71 -6.04 0.98
CA ARG A 167 -3.85 -7.49 0.94
C ARG A 167 -3.59 -8.10 -0.42
N TYR A 168 -4.04 -7.44 -1.48
CA TYR A 168 -4.08 -8.05 -2.83
C TYR A 168 -3.03 -7.48 -3.78
N GLY A 169 -2.36 -6.36 -3.44
CA GLY A 169 -1.36 -5.70 -4.27
C GLY A 169 0.05 -5.72 -3.66
N ILE A 170 0.19 -5.56 -2.34
CA ILE A 170 1.50 -5.57 -1.68
C ILE A 170 1.91 -7.02 -1.34
N THR A 171 3.16 -7.38 -1.63
CA THR A 171 3.69 -8.72 -1.34
C THR A 171 3.70 -9.01 0.17
N PRO A 172 3.39 -10.25 0.62
CA PRO A 172 3.35 -10.60 2.04
C PRO A 172 4.74 -10.57 2.70
N THR A 173 5.80 -10.62 1.92
CA THR A 173 7.18 -10.43 2.37
C THR A 173 7.42 -9.00 2.87
N ARG A 174 6.71 -8.02 2.29
CA ARG A 174 6.80 -6.60 2.63
C ARG A 174 5.72 -6.18 3.63
N LEU A 175 4.50 -6.73 3.53
CA LEU A 175 3.40 -6.49 4.45
C LEU A 175 2.70 -7.81 4.80
N PRO A 176 3.01 -8.42 5.95
CA PRO A 176 2.37 -9.65 6.39
C PRO A 176 0.87 -9.49 6.63
N ASP A 177 0.08 -10.52 6.27
CA ASP A 177 -1.38 -10.50 6.45
C ASP A 177 -1.80 -10.28 7.90
N ARG A 178 -1.04 -10.80 8.87
CA ARG A 178 -1.31 -10.61 10.31
C ARG A 178 -1.40 -9.13 10.72
N VAL A 179 -0.61 -8.28 10.07
CA VAL A 179 -0.59 -6.83 10.35
C VAL A 179 -1.86 -6.17 9.82
N VAL A 180 -2.24 -6.52 8.58
CA VAL A 180 -3.46 -6.02 7.95
C VAL A 180 -4.70 -6.52 8.70
N ASP A 181 -4.70 -7.80 9.09
CA ASP A 181 -5.81 -8.39 9.85
C ASP A 181 -5.99 -7.70 11.20
N PHE A 182 -4.89 -7.40 11.90
CA PHE A 182 -4.95 -6.70 13.19
C PHE A 182 -5.53 -5.28 13.06
N ASP A 183 -5.04 -4.49 12.10
CA ASP A 183 -5.58 -3.14 11.85
C ASP A 183 -7.09 -3.19 11.52
N ILE A 184 -7.53 -4.16 10.71
CA ILE A 184 -8.94 -4.31 10.33
C ILE A 184 -9.80 -4.76 11.52
N GLU A 185 -9.29 -5.65 12.36
CA GLU A 185 -10.02 -6.13 13.53
C GLU A 185 -10.32 -5.01 14.53
N LEU A 186 -9.36 -4.10 14.77
CA LEU A 186 -9.59 -2.91 15.58
C LEU A 186 -10.73 -2.03 15.04
N ILE A 187 -10.87 -1.94 13.70
CA ILE A 187 -11.96 -1.20 13.07
C ILE A 187 -13.30 -1.93 13.23
N LYS A 188 -13.32 -3.26 13.09
CA LYS A 188 -14.52 -4.07 13.33
C LYS A 188 -15.01 -3.95 14.78
N GLU A 189 -14.11 -3.91 15.74
CA GLU A 189 -14.45 -3.74 17.16
C GLU A 189 -15.19 -2.42 17.46
N LEU A 190 -15.09 -1.42 16.59
CA LEU A 190 -15.90 -0.19 16.64
C LEU A 190 -17.34 -0.39 16.10
N GLY A 191 -17.70 -1.60 15.68
CA GLY A 191 -19.03 -1.92 15.17
C GLY A 191 -19.24 -1.64 13.68
N VAL A 192 -18.14 -1.40 12.93
CA VAL A 192 -18.18 -1.30 11.45
C VAL A 192 -18.59 -2.65 10.86
N LYS A 193 -19.59 -2.65 10.00
CA LYS A 193 -20.09 -3.86 9.32
C LYS A 193 -19.37 -4.06 8.00
N PHE A 194 -19.08 -5.31 7.66
CA PHE A 194 -18.48 -5.69 6.39
C PHE A 194 -19.39 -6.67 5.66
N GLU A 195 -19.69 -6.39 4.41
CA GLU A 195 -20.37 -7.29 3.48
C GLU A 195 -19.38 -7.69 2.38
N PHE A 196 -18.82 -8.87 2.51
CA PHE A 196 -17.85 -9.45 1.57
C PHE A 196 -18.54 -10.14 0.39
N ASP A 197 -17.76 -10.44 -0.66
CA ASP A 197 -18.23 -11.07 -1.90
C ASP A 197 -19.40 -10.29 -2.54
N LYS A 198 -19.40 -8.96 -2.33
CA LYS A 198 -20.46 -8.06 -2.79
C LYS A 198 -19.89 -6.91 -3.59
N GLU A 199 -19.92 -7.06 -4.89
CA GLU A 199 -19.54 -5.99 -5.81
C GLU A 199 -20.68 -4.96 -5.90
N ILE A 200 -20.35 -3.69 -5.72
CA ILE A 200 -21.24 -2.55 -5.96
C ILE A 200 -20.75 -1.85 -7.22
N LYS A 201 -21.62 -1.71 -8.20
CA LYS A 201 -21.34 -1.01 -9.44
C LYS A 201 -21.76 0.46 -9.33
N PHE A 202 -21.26 1.28 -10.24
CA PHE A 202 -21.65 2.69 -10.30
C PHE A 202 -23.16 2.89 -10.42
N GLU A 203 -23.85 2.04 -11.20
CA GLU A 203 -25.31 2.05 -11.38
C GLU A 203 -26.10 1.73 -10.09
N ASP A 204 -25.47 1.13 -9.08
CA ASP A 204 -26.10 0.80 -7.79
C ASP A 204 -26.09 1.98 -6.80
N ILE A 205 -25.29 3.01 -7.04
CA ILE A 205 -25.14 4.17 -6.12
C ILE A 205 -26.50 4.85 -5.83
N PRO A 206 -27.39 5.11 -6.80
CA PRO A 206 -28.70 5.71 -6.51
C PRO A 206 -29.55 4.88 -5.54
N LYS A 207 -29.45 3.55 -5.59
CA LYS A 207 -30.11 2.67 -4.65
C LYS A 207 -29.52 2.81 -3.24
N LEU A 208 -28.19 2.79 -3.11
CA LEU A 208 -27.53 3.01 -1.83
C LEU A 208 -27.91 4.35 -1.20
N LYS A 209 -27.99 5.41 -1.99
CA LYS A 209 -28.46 6.74 -1.54
C LYS A 209 -29.90 6.73 -1.00
N SER A 210 -30.74 5.80 -1.42
CA SER A 210 -32.11 5.66 -0.87
C SER A 210 -32.15 4.91 0.47
N GLU A 211 -31.09 4.15 0.80
CA GLU A 211 -31.00 3.30 2.00
C GLU A 211 -30.06 3.90 3.08
N TYR A 212 -29.13 4.77 2.69
CA TYR A 212 -28.09 5.38 3.53
C TYR A 212 -28.12 6.91 3.42
N ASP A 213 -27.71 7.60 4.48
CA ASP A 213 -27.63 9.07 4.53
C ASP A 213 -26.49 9.64 3.66
N ALA A 214 -25.44 8.86 3.44
CA ALA A 214 -24.34 9.18 2.51
C ALA A 214 -23.67 7.93 1.97
N VAL A 215 -22.94 8.08 0.86
CA VAL A 215 -22.16 7.00 0.24
C VAL A 215 -20.71 7.46 0.07
N PHE A 216 -19.74 6.63 0.41
CA PHE A 216 -18.32 6.85 0.16
C PHE A 216 -17.80 5.86 -0.89
N VAL A 217 -17.09 6.36 -1.89
CA VAL A 217 -16.47 5.57 -2.97
C VAL A 217 -14.96 5.49 -2.75
N GLY A 218 -14.47 4.31 -2.36
CA GLY A 218 -13.07 4.02 -2.10
C GLY A 218 -12.59 2.76 -2.83
N VAL A 219 -12.99 2.63 -4.11
CA VAL A 219 -12.71 1.44 -4.94
C VAL A 219 -11.24 1.32 -5.36
N GLY A 220 -10.43 2.38 -5.24
CA GLY A 220 -9.03 2.39 -5.62
C GLY A 220 -8.79 2.30 -7.13
N LEU A 221 -7.58 1.82 -7.53
CA LEU A 221 -7.17 1.62 -8.91
C LEU A 221 -6.87 0.14 -9.15
N TRP A 222 -7.74 -0.56 -9.87
CA TRP A 222 -7.59 -2.00 -10.16
C TRP A 222 -7.42 -2.31 -11.64
N ASP A 223 -7.56 -1.31 -12.51
CA ASP A 223 -7.23 -1.45 -13.90
C ASP A 223 -5.77 -1.06 -14.15
N SER A 224 -5.18 -1.58 -15.22
CA SER A 224 -3.80 -1.30 -15.59
C SER A 224 -3.75 -0.42 -16.80
N LYS A 225 -2.78 0.49 -16.84
CA LYS A 225 -2.49 1.25 -18.06
C LYS A 225 -2.17 0.29 -19.20
N LYS A 226 -2.87 0.45 -20.31
CA LYS A 226 -2.66 -0.37 -21.49
C LYS A 226 -1.32 -0.04 -22.15
N VAL A 227 -0.64 -1.07 -22.61
CA VAL A 227 0.59 -0.95 -23.38
C VAL A 227 0.27 -1.34 -24.82
N ASP A 228 0.45 -0.41 -25.73
CA ASP A 228 0.25 -0.62 -27.17
C ASP A 228 1.62 -0.81 -27.85
N ILE A 229 2.17 -2.01 -27.70
CA ILE A 229 3.37 -2.45 -28.41
C ILE A 229 3.10 -3.80 -29.07
N GLU A 230 3.82 -4.10 -30.15
CA GLU A 230 3.73 -5.39 -30.84
C GLU A 230 3.96 -6.55 -29.84
N GLY A 231 3.05 -7.51 -29.84
CA GLY A 231 3.11 -8.69 -28.97
C GLY A 231 2.56 -8.51 -27.56
N SER A 232 1.97 -7.36 -27.22
CA SER A 232 1.37 -7.13 -25.88
C SER A 232 0.17 -8.05 -25.59
N ASN A 233 -0.40 -8.70 -26.60
CA ASN A 233 -1.52 -9.64 -26.48
C ASN A 233 -1.09 -11.11 -26.43
N LEU A 234 0.21 -11.41 -26.43
CA LEU A 234 0.73 -12.77 -26.33
C LEU A 234 0.44 -13.38 -24.95
N LYS A 235 0.24 -14.70 -24.93
CA LYS A 235 0.13 -15.46 -23.68
C LYS A 235 1.47 -15.36 -22.92
N GLY A 236 1.39 -15.02 -21.62
CA GLY A 236 2.56 -14.72 -20.79
C GLY A 236 2.86 -13.23 -20.67
N VAL A 237 2.02 -12.35 -21.24
CA VAL A 237 2.03 -10.92 -20.95
C VAL A 237 0.92 -10.65 -19.94
N GLU A 238 1.29 -10.07 -18.80
CA GLU A 238 0.36 -9.75 -17.72
C GLU A 238 0.56 -8.32 -17.20
N SER A 239 -0.46 -7.77 -16.58
CA SER A 239 -0.35 -6.55 -15.83
C SER A 239 0.16 -6.84 -14.41
N ALA A 240 0.82 -5.87 -13.78
CA ALA A 240 1.34 -6.01 -12.42
C ALA A 240 0.23 -6.29 -11.40
N ILE A 241 -0.90 -5.59 -11.52
CA ILE A 241 -2.04 -5.75 -10.60
C ILE A 241 -2.60 -7.18 -10.68
N GLU A 242 -2.82 -7.68 -11.88
CA GLU A 242 -3.34 -9.03 -12.08
C GLU A 242 -2.34 -10.09 -11.60
N PHE A 243 -1.05 -9.90 -11.91
CA PHE A 243 0.03 -10.78 -11.47
C PHE A 243 0.10 -10.84 -9.94
N LEU A 244 0.16 -9.69 -9.26
CA LEU A 244 0.24 -9.64 -7.81
C LEU A 244 -1.04 -10.19 -7.15
N PHE A 245 -2.21 -9.86 -7.68
CA PHE A 245 -3.48 -10.41 -7.20
C PHE A 245 -3.49 -11.94 -7.25
N LYS A 246 -3.14 -12.53 -8.39
CA LYS A 246 -3.06 -13.99 -8.56
C LYS A 246 -2.02 -14.64 -7.64
N ALA A 247 -0.89 -13.97 -7.41
CA ALA A 247 0.12 -14.43 -6.48
C ALA A 247 -0.39 -14.40 -5.02
N ARG A 248 -1.09 -13.32 -4.64
CA ARG A 248 -1.65 -13.13 -3.30
C ARG A 248 -2.83 -14.06 -2.99
N THR A 249 -3.64 -14.39 -3.98
CA THR A 249 -4.76 -15.34 -3.85
C THR A 249 -4.32 -16.81 -3.95
N GLY A 250 -3.06 -17.06 -4.33
CA GLY A 250 -2.50 -18.40 -4.49
C GLY A 250 -2.92 -19.09 -5.78
N GLU A 251 -3.46 -18.34 -6.75
CA GLU A 251 -3.75 -18.83 -8.10
C GLU A 251 -2.47 -19.15 -8.87
N ILE A 252 -1.40 -18.36 -8.65
CA ILE A 252 -0.05 -18.64 -9.16
C ILE A 252 0.77 -19.26 -8.04
N LYS A 253 1.20 -20.51 -8.22
CA LYS A 253 2.08 -21.22 -7.28
C LYS A 253 3.50 -21.37 -7.78
N GLU A 254 3.67 -21.43 -9.08
CA GLU A 254 4.96 -21.59 -9.76
C GLU A 254 4.97 -20.71 -11.00
N LEU A 255 6.13 -20.19 -11.32
CA LEU A 255 6.34 -19.31 -12.47
C LEU A 255 7.31 -19.93 -13.46
N PRO A 256 7.27 -19.51 -14.74
CA PRO A 256 8.24 -19.94 -15.72
C PRO A 256 9.65 -19.44 -15.36
N GLU A 257 10.65 -20.04 -15.99
CA GLU A 257 12.08 -19.77 -15.71
C GLU A 257 12.44 -18.29 -15.83
N ARG A 258 11.90 -17.59 -16.85
CA ARG A 258 12.35 -16.25 -17.25
C ARG A 258 11.20 -15.25 -17.19
N VAL A 259 11.26 -14.37 -16.20
CA VAL A 259 10.27 -13.30 -16.00
C VAL A 259 10.93 -11.93 -16.13
N ILE A 260 10.38 -11.09 -16.99
CA ILE A 260 10.82 -9.69 -17.13
C ILE A 260 9.72 -8.78 -16.59
N VAL A 261 10.10 -7.88 -15.68
CA VAL A 261 9.20 -6.84 -15.18
C VAL A 261 9.55 -5.50 -15.81
N ILE A 262 8.57 -4.79 -16.33
CA ILE A 262 8.75 -3.47 -16.98
C ILE A 262 8.20 -2.41 -16.04
N GLY A 263 9.07 -1.54 -15.53
CA GLY A 263 8.71 -0.47 -14.60
C GLY A 263 9.83 -0.11 -13.64
N GLY A 264 9.63 0.95 -12.85
CA GLY A 264 10.63 1.45 -11.88
C GLY A 264 10.04 1.92 -10.56
N GLY A 265 8.75 1.66 -10.28
CA GLY A 265 8.09 1.95 -9.00
C GLY A 265 8.07 0.76 -8.06
N ASP A 266 7.56 0.96 -6.84
CA ASP A 266 7.43 -0.09 -5.81
C ASP A 266 6.71 -1.34 -6.34
N VAL A 267 5.65 -1.15 -7.15
CA VAL A 267 4.91 -2.25 -7.77
C VAL A 267 5.80 -3.11 -8.68
N ALA A 268 6.76 -2.50 -9.39
CA ALA A 268 7.72 -3.25 -10.20
C ALA A 268 8.69 -4.06 -9.33
N MET A 269 9.13 -3.48 -8.21
CA MET A 269 9.99 -4.16 -7.23
C MET A 269 9.24 -5.34 -6.59
N ASP A 270 7.97 -5.13 -6.20
CA ASP A 270 7.09 -6.17 -5.65
C ASP A 270 6.86 -7.31 -6.66
N CYS A 271 6.63 -7.01 -7.95
CA CYS A 271 6.49 -8.02 -9.00
C CYS A 271 7.77 -8.85 -9.19
N ALA A 272 8.93 -8.19 -9.24
CA ALA A 272 10.20 -8.86 -9.48
C ALA A 272 10.60 -9.76 -8.31
N THR A 273 10.43 -9.29 -7.07
CA THR A 273 10.70 -10.08 -5.87
C THR A 273 9.73 -11.25 -5.72
N THR A 274 8.43 -11.03 -6.00
CA THR A 274 7.41 -12.07 -6.03
C THR A 274 7.75 -13.13 -7.07
N ALA A 275 8.11 -12.73 -8.30
CA ALA A 275 8.50 -13.66 -9.36
C ALA A 275 9.67 -14.54 -8.93
N ARG A 276 10.69 -13.93 -8.34
CA ARG A 276 11.86 -14.66 -7.83
C ARG A 276 11.52 -15.64 -6.71
N GLN A 277 10.67 -15.25 -5.79
CA GLN A 277 10.23 -16.07 -4.65
C GLN A 277 9.30 -17.22 -5.06
N LEU A 278 8.52 -17.05 -6.12
CA LEU A 278 7.67 -18.10 -6.71
C LEU A 278 8.39 -18.98 -7.73
N GLY A 279 9.73 -18.94 -7.79
CA GLY A 279 10.55 -19.90 -8.49
C GLY A 279 11.08 -19.48 -9.86
N ALA A 280 10.82 -18.25 -10.33
CA ALA A 280 11.46 -17.76 -11.54
C ALA A 280 12.99 -17.66 -11.35
N GLU A 281 13.75 -18.46 -12.09
CA GLU A 281 15.22 -18.52 -11.92
C GLU A 281 15.92 -17.28 -12.47
N LYS A 282 15.38 -16.72 -13.56
CA LYS A 282 15.92 -15.57 -14.29
C LYS A 282 14.91 -14.43 -14.30
N THR A 283 14.90 -13.65 -13.22
CA THR A 283 14.07 -12.45 -13.13
C THR A 283 14.92 -11.21 -13.35
N CYS A 284 14.42 -10.23 -14.10
CA CYS A 284 15.03 -8.92 -14.24
C CYS A 284 13.99 -7.82 -14.36
N ILE A 285 14.42 -6.57 -14.10
CA ILE A 285 13.61 -5.36 -14.32
C ILE A 285 14.17 -4.61 -15.52
N CYS A 286 13.29 -4.15 -16.42
CA CYS A 286 13.60 -3.23 -17.52
C CYS A 286 12.96 -1.87 -17.21
N TYR A 287 13.77 -0.81 -17.10
CA TYR A 287 13.32 0.50 -16.75
C TYR A 287 13.86 1.58 -17.70
N ARG A 288 12.98 2.44 -18.21
CA ARG A 288 13.34 3.41 -19.26
C ARG A 288 14.19 4.59 -18.82
N ARG A 289 14.24 4.89 -17.50
CA ARG A 289 15.02 6.00 -16.93
C ARG A 289 16.21 5.46 -16.16
N THR A 290 16.95 6.34 -15.50
CA THR A 290 18.05 5.95 -14.60
C THR A 290 17.51 5.45 -13.26
N ILE A 291 18.35 4.81 -12.46
CA ILE A 291 17.94 4.27 -11.17
C ILE A 291 17.63 5.39 -10.15
N GLU A 292 18.30 6.53 -10.28
CA GLU A 292 18.08 7.72 -9.46
C GLU A 292 16.73 8.38 -9.75
N GLU A 293 16.20 8.18 -10.95
CA GLU A 293 14.86 8.66 -11.33
C GLU A 293 13.75 7.64 -11.03
N ALA A 294 14.11 6.48 -10.43
CA ALA A 294 13.12 5.46 -10.10
C ALA A 294 12.24 5.94 -8.93
N PRO A 295 10.90 5.91 -9.09
CA PRO A 295 10.00 6.33 -8.01
C PRO A 295 9.88 5.31 -6.88
N ALA A 296 10.51 4.13 -7.01
CA ALA A 296 10.50 3.12 -5.96
C ALA A 296 11.29 3.57 -4.71
N ASN A 297 10.88 3.10 -3.55
CA ASN A 297 11.58 3.31 -2.31
C ASN A 297 12.98 2.69 -2.36
N ILE A 298 13.97 3.40 -1.80
CA ILE A 298 15.37 2.98 -1.83
C ILE A 298 15.57 1.60 -1.17
N GLU A 299 14.78 1.29 -0.15
CA GLU A 299 14.81 -0.01 0.53
C GLU A 299 14.32 -1.15 -0.39
N GLU A 300 13.32 -0.89 -1.25
CA GLU A 300 12.82 -1.86 -2.21
C GLU A 300 13.81 -2.12 -3.34
N ILE A 301 14.44 -1.05 -3.84
CA ILE A 301 15.53 -1.17 -4.84
C ILE A 301 16.69 -1.98 -4.26
N SER A 302 17.07 -1.70 -3.00
CA SER A 302 18.14 -2.42 -2.32
C SER A 302 17.79 -3.91 -2.15
N PHE A 303 16.56 -4.21 -1.77
CA PHE A 303 16.09 -5.57 -1.60
C PHE A 303 16.10 -6.37 -2.91
N VAL A 304 15.63 -5.78 -4.02
CA VAL A 304 15.72 -6.37 -5.37
C VAL A 304 17.17 -6.72 -5.72
N ARG A 305 18.11 -5.80 -5.47
CA ARG A 305 19.55 -6.02 -5.74
C ARG A 305 20.13 -7.13 -4.85
N GLU A 306 19.77 -7.16 -3.58
CA GLU A 306 20.20 -8.18 -2.64
C GLU A 306 19.69 -9.58 -2.98
N MET A 307 18.51 -9.67 -3.62
CA MET A 307 17.98 -10.90 -4.20
C MET A 307 18.68 -11.32 -5.51
N GLY A 308 19.66 -10.55 -5.98
CA GLY A 308 20.40 -10.82 -7.21
C GLY A 308 19.57 -10.59 -8.48
N ILE A 309 18.56 -9.74 -8.43
CA ILE A 309 17.71 -9.39 -9.57
C ILE A 309 18.34 -8.17 -10.28
N PRO A 310 18.81 -8.30 -11.55
CA PRO A 310 19.36 -7.19 -12.29
C PRO A 310 18.28 -6.17 -12.68
N ILE A 311 18.66 -4.88 -12.64
CA ILE A 311 17.83 -3.77 -13.12
C ILE A 311 18.52 -3.14 -14.32
N TYR A 312 17.96 -3.33 -15.52
CA TYR A 312 18.43 -2.71 -16.77
C TYR A 312 17.77 -1.35 -16.91
N THR A 313 18.54 -0.30 -16.69
CA THR A 313 18.10 1.11 -16.78
C THR A 313 18.41 1.72 -18.15
N GLY A 314 17.63 2.72 -18.56
CA GLY A 314 17.83 3.43 -19.82
C GLY A 314 17.26 2.69 -21.05
N PHE A 315 16.42 1.67 -20.84
CA PHE A 315 15.79 0.90 -21.92
C PHE A 315 14.27 0.93 -21.84
N ALA A 316 13.62 1.29 -22.94
CA ALA A 316 12.16 1.21 -23.08
C ALA A 316 11.75 -0.05 -23.85
N PRO A 317 10.64 -0.73 -23.48
CA PRO A 317 10.13 -1.84 -24.26
C PRO A 317 9.68 -1.36 -25.65
N GLU A 318 10.09 -2.06 -26.70
CA GLU A 318 9.74 -1.73 -28.08
C GLU A 318 8.75 -2.77 -28.64
N LYS A 319 9.06 -4.06 -28.49
CA LYS A 319 8.17 -5.15 -28.89
C LYS A 319 8.40 -6.41 -28.06
N ILE A 320 7.40 -7.28 -28.03
CA ILE A 320 7.48 -8.61 -27.45
C ILE A 320 7.43 -9.63 -28.58
N CYS A 321 8.49 -10.41 -28.71
CA CYS A 321 8.57 -11.49 -29.71
C CYS A 321 7.89 -12.75 -29.16
N GLY A 322 7.09 -13.38 -29.99
CA GLY A 322 6.38 -14.61 -29.61
C GLY A 322 6.61 -15.75 -30.60
N GLU A 323 6.34 -16.95 -30.15
CA GLU A 323 6.29 -18.16 -30.97
C GLU A 323 5.08 -18.99 -30.50
N ASN A 324 4.26 -19.43 -31.49
CA ASN A 324 3.03 -20.17 -31.24
C ASN A 324 2.06 -19.44 -30.24
N GLY A 325 1.99 -18.11 -30.32
CA GLY A 325 1.13 -17.28 -29.45
C GLY A 325 1.66 -17.09 -28.03
N GLN A 326 2.88 -17.51 -27.72
CA GLN A 326 3.50 -17.36 -26.38
C GLN A 326 4.71 -16.44 -26.43
N VAL A 327 4.99 -15.72 -25.36
CA VAL A 327 6.19 -14.89 -25.17
C VAL A 327 7.46 -15.71 -25.30
N ARG A 328 8.46 -15.16 -26.01
CA ARG A 328 9.81 -15.73 -26.13
C ARG A 328 10.92 -14.73 -25.82
N ALA A 329 10.72 -13.46 -26.14
CA ALA A 329 11.69 -12.40 -25.83
C ALA A 329 11.03 -11.04 -25.75
N LEU A 330 11.67 -10.14 -25.02
CA LEU A 330 11.44 -8.71 -25.04
C LEU A 330 12.56 -8.04 -25.81
N VAL A 331 12.21 -7.18 -26.75
CA VAL A 331 13.14 -6.24 -27.40
C VAL A 331 12.93 -4.88 -26.74
N ALA A 332 14.00 -4.28 -26.25
CA ALA A 332 14.00 -2.98 -25.62
C ALA A 332 15.03 -2.06 -26.29
N LYS A 333 14.65 -0.80 -26.50
CA LYS A 333 15.48 0.22 -27.14
C LYS A 333 16.09 1.17 -26.13
N GLY A 334 17.35 1.50 -26.31
CA GLY A 334 18.06 2.49 -25.51
C GLY A 334 17.43 3.89 -25.64
N MET A 335 17.28 4.58 -24.53
CA MET A 335 16.67 5.92 -24.47
C MET A 335 17.61 7.05 -24.90
N LYS A 336 18.92 6.82 -24.84
CA LYS A 336 19.97 7.82 -25.16
C LYS A 336 20.73 7.52 -26.43
N ASP A 337 20.65 6.32 -26.90
CA ASP A 337 21.35 5.82 -28.08
C ASP A 337 20.45 4.83 -28.85
N ASP A 338 20.88 4.42 -30.05
CA ASP A 338 20.14 3.46 -30.84
C ASP A 338 20.44 1.98 -30.49
N ASN A 339 21.01 1.74 -29.30
CA ASN A 339 21.29 0.39 -28.84
C ASN A 339 19.98 -0.39 -28.64
N GLU A 340 19.99 -1.64 -29.06
CA GLU A 340 18.88 -2.57 -28.86
C GLU A 340 19.34 -3.69 -27.91
N MET A 341 18.48 -4.04 -26.98
CA MET A 341 18.68 -5.14 -26.06
C MET A 341 17.57 -6.16 -26.23
N THR A 342 17.94 -7.40 -26.53
CA THR A 342 17.00 -8.52 -26.61
C THR A 342 17.16 -9.41 -25.38
N LEU A 343 16.11 -9.56 -24.59
CA LEU A 343 16.05 -10.40 -23.40
C LEU A 343 15.10 -11.57 -23.64
N LYS A 344 15.59 -12.80 -23.45
CA LYS A 344 14.73 -14.01 -23.48
C LYS A 344 13.75 -13.96 -22.32
N ALA A 345 12.48 -14.24 -22.60
CA ALA A 345 11.40 -14.22 -21.61
C ALA A 345 10.38 -15.32 -21.89
N ASP A 346 9.81 -15.84 -20.83
CA ASP A 346 8.63 -16.72 -20.86
C ASP A 346 7.40 -16.00 -20.33
N MET A 347 7.62 -14.90 -19.56
CA MET A 347 6.60 -14.00 -19.06
C MET A 347 7.13 -12.56 -19.04
N VAL A 348 6.24 -11.61 -19.34
CA VAL A 348 6.49 -10.17 -19.24
C VAL A 348 5.39 -9.55 -18.41
N VAL A 349 5.77 -8.82 -17.35
CA VAL A 349 4.84 -8.15 -16.43
C VAL A 349 4.99 -6.64 -16.55
N PHE A 350 3.90 -5.95 -16.92
CA PHE A 350 3.89 -4.49 -17.03
C PHE A 350 3.51 -3.82 -15.72
N ALA A 351 4.45 -3.12 -15.12
CA ALA A 351 4.29 -2.33 -13.88
C ALA A 351 4.49 -0.83 -14.16
N ILE A 352 3.76 -0.30 -15.15
CA ILE A 352 3.89 1.08 -15.66
C ILE A 352 2.81 2.05 -15.14
N GLY A 353 2.07 1.64 -14.15
CA GLY A 353 1.02 2.40 -13.49
C GLY A 353 -0.35 1.73 -13.60
N GLN A 354 -1.24 2.21 -12.77
CA GLN A 354 -2.62 1.76 -12.62
C GLN A 354 -3.56 2.78 -13.27
N ASP A 355 -4.82 2.38 -13.47
CA ASP A 355 -5.89 3.21 -13.99
C ASP A 355 -7.15 3.02 -13.14
N GLN A 356 -8.07 3.97 -13.22
CA GLN A 356 -9.37 3.88 -12.57
C GLN A 356 -10.15 2.67 -13.09
N VAL A 357 -10.89 2.05 -12.20
CA VAL A 357 -11.84 1.00 -12.55
C VAL A 357 -12.83 1.54 -13.59
N GLU A 358 -12.95 0.86 -14.72
CA GLU A 358 -13.73 1.33 -15.90
C GLU A 358 -15.13 1.78 -15.51
N ASP A 359 -15.80 1.02 -14.64
CA ASP A 359 -17.17 1.31 -14.17
C ASP A 359 -17.29 2.65 -13.41
N TYR A 360 -16.17 3.13 -12.81
CA TYR A 360 -16.14 4.35 -12.02
C TYR A 360 -15.45 5.55 -12.71
N LYS A 361 -15.02 5.42 -13.96
CA LYS A 361 -14.34 6.52 -14.69
C LYS A 361 -15.19 7.78 -14.87
N SER A 362 -16.52 7.63 -14.92
CA SER A 362 -17.45 8.76 -15.03
C SER A 362 -17.93 9.28 -13.67
N PHE A 363 -17.42 8.72 -12.58
CA PHE A 363 -17.82 9.12 -11.23
C PHE A 363 -17.39 10.56 -10.92
N VAL A 364 -18.34 11.32 -10.36
CA VAL A 364 -18.09 12.66 -9.82
C VAL A 364 -18.66 12.72 -8.41
N ALA A 365 -17.85 13.12 -7.44
CA ALA A 365 -18.30 13.34 -6.07
C ALA A 365 -19.32 14.50 -5.99
N GLY A 366 -20.29 14.37 -5.09
CA GLY A 366 -21.31 15.38 -4.84
C GLY A 366 -22.67 14.77 -4.49
N ASP A 367 -23.60 15.62 -4.04
CA ASP A 367 -24.96 15.22 -3.70
C ASP A 367 -25.04 14.00 -2.76
N GLY A 368 -24.29 14.04 -1.66
CA GLY A 368 -24.23 12.95 -0.67
C GLY A 368 -23.37 11.75 -1.07
N VAL A 369 -22.61 11.85 -2.17
CA VAL A 369 -21.61 10.85 -2.57
C VAL A 369 -20.22 11.46 -2.47
N PHE A 370 -19.34 10.80 -1.73
CA PHE A 370 -17.98 11.24 -1.41
C PHE A 370 -16.97 10.22 -1.94
N ALA A 371 -15.73 10.62 -2.09
CA ALA A 371 -14.65 9.71 -2.48
C ALA A 371 -13.35 10.06 -1.76
N GLY A 372 -12.41 9.13 -1.77
CA GLY A 372 -11.05 9.33 -1.27
C GLY A 372 -10.11 8.22 -1.73
N GLY A 373 -8.82 8.45 -1.52
CA GLY A 373 -7.76 7.58 -1.97
C GLY A 373 -7.56 7.64 -3.49
N ASP A 374 -6.93 6.62 -4.03
CA ASP A 374 -6.59 6.54 -5.46
C ASP A 374 -7.80 6.78 -6.38
N ALA A 375 -9.00 6.38 -5.95
CA ALA A 375 -10.23 6.54 -6.72
C ALA A 375 -10.56 8.01 -7.02
N LEU A 376 -10.22 8.92 -6.09
CA LEU A 376 -10.47 10.36 -6.24
C LEU A 376 -9.51 10.99 -7.25
N HIS A 377 -8.24 10.60 -7.22
CA HIS A 377 -7.18 11.25 -8.01
C HIS A 377 -6.91 10.58 -9.36
N GLY A 378 -7.32 9.33 -9.55
CA GLY A 378 -6.97 8.57 -10.75
C GLY A 378 -5.47 8.25 -10.86
N VAL A 379 -4.72 8.45 -9.79
CA VAL A 379 -3.30 8.09 -9.62
C VAL A 379 -3.08 7.43 -8.28
N GLY A 380 -2.14 6.48 -8.23
CA GLY A 380 -1.81 5.80 -6.97
C GLY A 380 -1.12 6.75 -5.99
N ILE A 381 -1.63 6.81 -4.77
CA ILE A 381 -1.05 7.50 -3.63
C ILE A 381 -0.60 6.48 -2.57
N THR A 382 0.12 6.93 -1.57
CA THR A 382 0.58 6.05 -0.49
C THR A 382 -0.56 5.65 0.46
N VAL A 383 -0.34 4.57 1.22
CA VAL A 383 -1.31 4.11 2.23
C VAL A 383 -1.65 5.21 3.23
N VAL A 384 -0.64 5.94 3.71
CA VAL A 384 -0.84 7.00 4.71
C VAL A 384 -1.57 8.22 4.15
N GLU A 385 -1.38 8.56 2.87
CA GLU A 385 -2.16 9.57 2.17
C GLU A 385 -3.61 9.11 1.99
N SER A 386 -3.82 7.85 1.60
CA SER A 386 -5.18 7.27 1.53
C SER A 386 -5.90 7.29 2.89
N VAL A 387 -5.16 7.08 3.99
CA VAL A 387 -5.71 7.23 5.36
C VAL A 387 -6.14 8.68 5.62
N HIS A 388 -5.29 9.65 5.27
CA HIS A 388 -5.61 11.07 5.40
C HIS A 388 -6.91 11.42 4.66
N GLU A 389 -7.00 11.06 3.39
CA GLU A 389 -8.18 11.36 2.57
C GLU A 389 -9.45 10.67 3.06
N GLY A 390 -9.34 9.44 3.56
CA GLY A 390 -10.45 8.76 4.19
C GLY A 390 -10.97 9.50 5.43
N LYS A 391 -10.06 10.05 6.25
CA LYS A 391 -10.41 10.89 7.41
C LYS A 391 -11.09 12.19 6.98
N GLU A 392 -10.52 12.91 6.01
CA GLU A 392 -11.08 14.14 5.47
C GLU A 392 -12.49 13.92 4.88
N ALA A 393 -12.68 12.84 4.12
CA ALA A 393 -13.99 12.48 3.61
C ALA A 393 -14.99 12.15 4.73
N ALA A 394 -14.55 11.51 5.81
CA ALA A 394 -15.42 11.27 6.96
C ALA A 394 -15.90 12.58 7.60
N TYR A 395 -15.02 13.57 7.75
CA TYR A 395 -15.40 14.89 8.28
C TYR A 395 -16.39 15.60 7.35
N GLN A 396 -16.19 15.56 6.04
CA GLN A 396 -17.13 16.10 5.06
C GLN A 396 -18.49 15.38 5.12
N ILE A 397 -18.50 14.06 5.26
CA ILE A 397 -19.73 13.27 5.43
C ILE A 397 -20.44 13.69 6.71
N LEU A 398 -19.74 13.81 7.83
CA LEU A 398 -20.31 14.23 9.12
C LEU A 398 -20.95 15.61 9.02
N ASP A 399 -20.34 16.55 8.32
CA ASP A 399 -20.92 17.88 8.11
C ASP A 399 -22.15 17.84 7.21
N TYR A 400 -22.19 16.94 6.22
CA TYR A 400 -23.33 16.76 5.31
C TYR A 400 -24.55 16.12 5.99
N ILE A 401 -24.35 15.13 6.88
CA ILE A 401 -25.45 14.36 7.48
C ILE A 401 -25.96 14.95 8.80
N ARG A 402 -25.35 16.00 9.31
CA ARG A 402 -25.83 16.77 10.49
C ARG A 402 -27.07 17.56 10.13
#